data_4884a03d31b89bbb3e54e19944662f79
#
_entry.id   4884a03d31b89bbb3e54e19944662f79
#
_cell.length_a   1.000
_cell.length_b   1.000
_cell.length_c   1.000
_cell.angle_alpha   90.00
_cell.angle_beta   90.00
_cell.angle_gamma   90.00
#
_symmetry.space_group_name_H-M   'P 1'
#
loop_
_entity.id
_entity.type
_entity.pdbx_description
1 polymer ?
#
loop_
_entity_poly.entity_id
_entity_poly.type
_entity_poly.pdbx_seq_one_letter_code
_entity_poly.pdbx_strand_id
1 'polypeptide(L)'
;MADSDDINIASAMAAFEGKHFSQAMQLFTPIAEAGDMDAQHRVAIMFQNGLGMARNCEAAFRWMKASAEQGYAIAEHGLGFMYLEGDCAEQDSAQAAKWFQLAADQGLAGSQTTLAQMYEQGNGVEQDADKAKALYAQAGF
;
A
#
# COMPACT_ATOMS: atom_id res chain seq x y z
N MET A 1 16.01 16.82 -21.26
CA MET A 1 16.78 17.02 -20.03
C MET A 1 15.91 16.55 -18.86
N ALA A 2 16.40 15.61 -18.05
CA ALA A 2 15.68 15.15 -16.88
C ALA A 2 15.64 16.31 -15.87
N ASP A 3 14.47 16.51 -15.28
CA ASP A 3 14.31 17.50 -14.25
C ASP A 3 14.99 17.00 -12.94
N SER A 4 15.25 17.88 -12.01
CA SER A 4 15.91 17.53 -10.74
C SER A 4 15.10 16.52 -9.93
N ASP A 5 13.76 16.54 -10.05
CA ASP A 5 12.87 15.60 -9.36
C ASP A 5 13.03 14.18 -9.92
N ASP A 6 13.16 14.03 -11.24
CA ASP A 6 13.38 12.72 -11.88
C ASP A 6 14.73 12.13 -11.45
N ILE A 7 15.76 12.96 -11.35
CA ILE A 7 17.08 12.54 -10.87
C ILE A 7 17.01 12.11 -9.40
N ASN A 8 16.27 12.86 -8.58
CA ASN A 8 16.11 12.55 -7.16
C ASN A 8 15.32 11.26 -6.95
N ILE A 9 14.28 11.02 -7.74
CA ILE A 9 13.50 9.78 -7.70
C ILE A 9 14.39 8.58 -8.08
N ALA A 10 15.16 8.70 -9.16
CA ALA A 10 16.06 7.63 -9.58
C ALA A 10 17.10 7.30 -8.52
N SER A 11 17.68 8.33 -7.89
CA SER A 11 18.66 8.17 -6.82
C SER A 11 18.04 7.53 -5.59
N ALA A 12 16.81 7.94 -5.24
CA ALA A 12 16.08 7.39 -4.10
C ALA A 12 15.76 5.91 -4.32
N MET A 13 15.32 5.54 -5.52
CA MET A 13 15.02 4.16 -5.87
C MET A 13 16.27 3.29 -5.85
N ALA A 14 17.39 3.80 -6.37
CA ALA A 14 18.67 3.08 -6.35
C ALA A 14 19.14 2.83 -4.91
N ALA A 15 19.00 3.82 -4.02
CA ALA A 15 19.34 3.68 -2.61
C ALA A 15 18.45 2.64 -1.93
N PHE A 16 17.16 2.64 -2.22
CA PHE A 16 16.20 1.68 -1.68
C PHE A 16 16.52 0.26 -2.14
N GLU A 17 16.75 0.06 -3.43
CA GLU A 17 17.09 -1.25 -3.99
C GLU A 17 18.43 -1.76 -3.48
N GLY A 18 19.39 -0.86 -3.24
CA GLY A 18 20.68 -1.19 -2.65
C GLY A 18 20.63 -1.38 -1.14
N LYS A 19 19.45 -1.28 -0.54
CA LYS A 19 19.23 -1.41 0.92
C LYS A 19 19.93 -0.32 1.74
N HIS A 20 20.21 0.82 1.12
CA HIS A 20 20.72 2.01 1.81
C HIS A 20 19.52 2.83 2.31
N PHE A 21 18.81 2.30 3.31
CA PHE A 21 17.49 2.81 3.69
C PHE A 21 17.53 4.20 4.33
N SER A 22 18.56 4.52 5.11
CA SER A 22 18.69 5.87 5.67
C SER A 22 18.82 6.92 4.57
N GLN A 23 19.64 6.62 3.55
CA GLN A 23 19.81 7.50 2.38
C GLN A 23 18.51 7.56 1.56
N ALA A 24 17.88 6.40 1.34
CA ALA A 24 16.61 6.35 0.62
C ALA A 24 15.55 7.21 1.29
N MET A 25 15.44 7.15 2.62
CA MET A 25 14.50 7.97 3.38
C MET A 25 14.77 9.47 3.20
N GLN A 26 16.03 9.89 3.27
CA GLN A 26 16.40 11.29 3.06
C GLN A 26 16.03 11.79 1.66
N LEU A 27 16.14 10.90 0.67
CA LEU A 27 15.84 11.25 -0.72
C LEU A 27 14.33 11.19 -1.02
N PHE A 28 13.62 10.18 -0.49
CA PHE A 28 12.18 10.04 -0.73
C PHE A 28 11.33 11.04 0.04
N THR A 29 11.73 11.45 1.24
CA THR A 29 10.91 12.30 2.10
C THR A 29 10.47 13.60 1.43
N PRO A 30 11.39 14.41 0.82
CA PRO A 30 10.97 15.63 0.13
C PRO A 30 10.02 15.35 -1.05
N ILE A 31 10.24 14.24 -1.76
CA ILE A 31 9.40 13.85 -2.90
C ILE A 31 8.00 13.46 -2.42
N ALA A 32 7.92 12.71 -1.32
CA ALA A 32 6.67 12.34 -0.68
C ALA A 32 5.91 13.56 -0.15
N GLU A 33 6.63 14.50 0.46
CA GLU A 33 6.04 15.76 0.96
C GLU A 33 5.52 16.63 -0.18
N ALA A 34 6.13 16.53 -1.37
CA ALA A 34 5.66 17.21 -2.56
C ALA A 34 4.41 16.54 -3.19
N GLY A 35 3.99 15.38 -2.68
CA GLY A 35 2.75 14.72 -3.08
C GLY A 35 2.91 13.50 -3.98
N ASP A 36 4.13 13.04 -4.24
CA ASP A 36 4.34 11.85 -5.08
C ASP A 36 3.85 10.59 -4.37
N MET A 37 2.89 9.90 -4.98
CA MET A 37 2.23 8.75 -4.34
C MET A 37 3.14 7.53 -4.19
N ASP A 38 4.06 7.28 -5.13
CA ASP A 38 5.02 6.19 -5.01
C ASP A 38 6.00 6.45 -3.87
N ALA A 39 6.53 7.68 -3.78
CA ALA A 39 7.41 8.08 -2.70
C ALA A 39 6.73 7.97 -1.33
N GLN A 40 5.47 8.39 -1.24
CA GLN A 40 4.66 8.27 -0.02
C GLN A 40 4.52 6.80 0.40
N HIS A 41 4.23 5.92 -0.54
CA HIS A 41 4.12 4.48 -0.30
C HIS A 41 5.45 3.90 0.22
N ARG A 42 6.57 4.26 -0.40
CA ARG A 42 7.89 3.76 0.01
C ARG A 42 8.29 4.27 1.39
N VAL A 43 8.01 5.53 1.69
CA VAL A 43 8.24 6.10 3.03
C VAL A 43 7.38 5.37 4.07
N ALA A 44 6.12 5.07 3.73
CA ALA A 44 5.23 4.31 4.61
C ALA A 44 5.79 2.92 4.93
N ILE A 45 6.28 2.20 3.92
CA ILE A 45 6.89 0.88 4.10
C ILE A 45 8.12 0.95 5.00
N MET A 46 8.96 1.96 4.79
CA MET A 46 10.16 2.13 5.60
C MET A 46 9.83 2.37 7.07
N PHE A 47 8.84 3.19 7.36
CA PHE A 47 8.38 3.40 8.73
C PHE A 47 7.70 2.15 9.32
N GLN A 48 6.90 1.46 8.52
CA GLN A 48 6.18 0.26 8.95
C GLN A 48 7.12 -0.87 9.37
N ASN A 49 8.23 -1.02 8.64
CA ASN A 49 9.18 -2.11 8.83
C ASN A 49 10.46 -1.69 9.54
N GLY A 50 10.60 -0.41 9.90
CA GLY A 50 11.80 0.07 10.56
C GLY A 50 13.04 0.00 9.68
N LEU A 51 12.94 0.38 8.41
CA LEU A 51 14.04 0.33 7.45
C LEU A 51 14.79 1.66 7.47
N GLY A 52 16.00 1.66 8.01
CA GLY A 52 16.85 2.85 8.11
C GLY A 52 16.53 3.78 9.28
N MET A 53 15.51 3.45 10.06
CA MET A 53 15.13 4.17 11.27
C MET A 53 14.25 3.26 12.14
N ALA A 54 13.91 3.70 13.34
CA ALA A 54 12.99 2.96 14.20
C ALA A 54 11.59 2.89 13.55
N ARG A 55 10.92 1.76 13.72
CA ARG A 55 9.54 1.57 13.28
C ARG A 55 8.66 2.66 13.89
N ASN A 56 7.79 3.25 13.06
CA ASN A 56 6.87 4.30 13.48
C ASN A 56 5.51 4.07 12.82
N CYS A 57 4.60 3.45 13.55
CA CYS A 57 3.27 3.11 13.06
C CYS A 57 2.43 4.32 12.68
N GLU A 58 2.50 5.38 13.47
CA GLU A 58 1.73 6.60 13.18
C GLU A 58 2.14 7.22 11.83
N ALA A 59 3.45 7.35 11.60
CA ALA A 59 3.96 7.85 10.33
C ALA A 59 3.66 6.88 9.18
N ALA A 60 3.81 5.58 9.41
CA ALA A 60 3.52 4.56 8.39
C ALA A 60 2.06 4.63 7.93
N PHE A 61 1.13 4.70 8.86
CA PHE A 61 -0.29 4.81 8.54
C PHE A 61 -0.60 6.10 7.79
N ARG A 62 -0.08 7.22 8.27
CA ARG A 62 -0.32 8.54 7.65
C ARG A 62 0.15 8.58 6.19
N TRP A 63 1.36 8.08 5.93
CA TRP A 63 1.91 8.08 4.57
C TRP A 63 1.22 7.07 3.66
N MET A 64 0.90 5.88 4.18
CA MET A 64 0.17 4.87 3.40
C MET A 64 -1.21 5.39 2.99
N LYS A 65 -1.92 6.02 3.94
CA LYS A 65 -3.22 6.61 3.68
C LYS A 65 -3.14 7.74 2.66
N ALA A 66 -2.14 8.62 2.78
CA ALA A 66 -1.95 9.71 1.82
C ALA A 66 -1.78 9.18 0.39
N SER A 67 -0.97 8.16 0.22
CA SER A 67 -0.75 7.50 -1.08
C SER A 67 -2.02 6.83 -1.59
N ALA A 68 -2.69 6.06 -0.73
CA ALA A 68 -3.94 5.36 -1.09
C ALA A 68 -5.04 6.33 -1.49
N GLU A 69 -5.17 7.46 -0.81
CA GLU A 69 -6.18 8.48 -1.12
C GLU A 69 -5.95 9.14 -2.49
N GLN A 70 -4.76 9.07 -3.03
CA GLN A 70 -4.46 9.50 -4.40
C GLN A 70 -4.81 8.44 -5.45
N GLY A 71 -5.26 7.24 -5.03
CA GLY A 71 -5.62 6.17 -5.94
C GLY A 71 -4.45 5.27 -6.35
N TYR A 72 -3.35 5.27 -5.60
CA TYR A 72 -2.23 4.37 -5.87
C TYR A 72 -2.61 2.96 -5.42
N ALA A 73 -2.79 2.05 -6.39
CA ALA A 73 -3.34 0.71 -6.12
C ALA A 73 -2.52 -0.07 -5.10
N ILE A 74 -1.20 0.00 -5.17
CA ILE A 74 -0.31 -0.71 -4.25
C ILE A 74 -0.49 -0.19 -2.81
N ALA A 75 -0.70 1.12 -2.65
CA ALA A 75 -0.96 1.72 -1.34
C ALA A 75 -2.36 1.39 -0.82
N GLU A 76 -3.36 1.35 -1.71
CA GLU A 76 -4.71 0.89 -1.35
C GLU A 76 -4.66 -0.53 -0.81
N HIS A 77 -3.91 -1.40 -1.47
CA HIS A 77 -3.67 -2.78 -1.02
C HIS A 77 -2.96 -2.79 0.34
N GLY A 78 -1.90 -2.01 0.48
CA GLY A 78 -1.14 -1.90 1.73
C GLY A 78 -1.98 -1.40 2.89
N LEU A 79 -2.81 -0.38 2.66
CA LEU A 79 -3.71 0.16 3.67
C LEU A 79 -4.78 -0.88 4.04
N GLY A 80 -5.28 -1.62 3.05
CA GLY A 80 -6.21 -2.73 3.28
C GLY A 80 -5.62 -3.75 4.26
N PHE A 81 -4.36 -4.12 4.09
CA PHE A 81 -3.71 -5.06 5.01
C PHE A 81 -3.47 -4.46 6.39
N MET A 82 -3.17 -3.17 6.50
CA MET A 82 -3.06 -2.52 7.81
C MET A 82 -4.35 -2.67 8.61
N TYR A 83 -5.49 -2.45 7.96
CA TYR A 83 -6.80 -2.61 8.59
C TYR A 83 -7.14 -4.08 8.86
N LEU A 84 -6.83 -4.97 7.91
CA LEU A 84 -7.19 -6.38 8.03
C LEU A 84 -6.47 -7.05 9.20
N GLU A 85 -5.18 -6.75 9.34
CA GLU A 85 -4.32 -7.37 10.34
C GLU A 85 -4.21 -6.56 11.63
N GLY A 86 -4.70 -5.33 11.63
CA GLY A 86 -4.51 -4.44 12.76
C GLY A 86 -3.06 -4.01 12.92
N ASP A 87 -2.33 -3.89 11.81
CA ASP A 87 -0.93 -3.48 11.80
C ASP A 87 -0.83 -1.98 11.52
N CYS A 88 -0.36 -1.21 12.47
CA CYS A 88 -0.29 0.26 12.41
C CYS A 88 -1.64 0.96 12.27
N ALA A 89 -2.74 0.22 12.34
CA ALA A 89 -4.11 0.73 12.34
C ALA A 89 -4.94 -0.16 13.26
N GLU A 90 -6.01 0.36 13.82
CA GLU A 90 -6.97 -0.46 14.52
C GLU A 90 -7.62 -1.44 13.54
N GLN A 91 -7.67 -2.72 13.90
CA GLN A 91 -8.23 -3.74 13.03
C GLN A 91 -9.67 -3.41 12.65
N ASP A 92 -9.95 -3.41 11.34
CA ASP A 92 -11.28 -3.11 10.80
C ASP A 92 -11.43 -3.81 9.45
N SER A 93 -12.02 -5.00 9.45
CA SER A 93 -12.18 -5.79 8.22
C SER A 93 -13.08 -5.11 7.19
N ALA A 94 -14.08 -4.33 7.62
CA ALA A 94 -14.94 -3.60 6.69
C ALA A 94 -14.17 -2.51 5.96
N GLN A 95 -13.30 -1.78 6.64
CA GLN A 95 -12.41 -0.80 6.02
C GLN A 95 -11.42 -1.49 5.08
N ALA A 96 -10.88 -2.62 5.52
CA ALA A 96 -9.95 -3.41 4.69
C ALA A 96 -10.61 -3.78 3.36
N ALA A 97 -11.85 -4.28 3.40
CA ALA A 97 -12.58 -4.67 2.20
C ALA A 97 -12.77 -3.50 1.23
N LYS A 98 -13.04 -2.30 1.74
CA LYS A 98 -13.21 -1.11 0.91
C LYS A 98 -11.92 -0.77 0.15
N TRP A 99 -10.78 -0.80 0.84
CA TRP A 99 -9.51 -0.49 0.21
C TRP A 99 -9.07 -1.58 -0.76
N PHE A 100 -9.28 -2.86 -0.42
CA PHE A 100 -9.01 -3.96 -1.36
C PHE A 100 -9.91 -3.88 -2.60
N GLN A 101 -11.17 -3.45 -2.44
CA GLN A 101 -12.06 -3.28 -3.59
C GLN A 101 -11.53 -2.23 -4.57
N LEU A 102 -11.05 -1.09 -4.06
CA LEU A 102 -10.49 -0.04 -4.90
C LEU A 102 -9.27 -0.56 -5.68
N ALA A 103 -8.36 -1.25 -5.01
CA ALA A 103 -7.19 -1.83 -5.66
C ALA A 103 -7.56 -2.95 -6.64
N ALA A 104 -8.52 -3.79 -6.28
CA ALA A 104 -9.03 -4.85 -7.15
C ALA A 104 -9.65 -4.29 -8.43
N ASP A 105 -10.37 -3.17 -8.34
CA ASP A 105 -10.97 -2.49 -9.48
C ASP A 105 -9.92 -1.94 -10.44
N GLN A 106 -8.71 -1.68 -9.96
CA GLN A 106 -7.58 -1.28 -10.79
C GLN A 106 -6.82 -2.48 -11.36
N GLY A 107 -7.27 -3.70 -11.09
CA GLY A 107 -6.68 -4.92 -11.64
C GLY A 107 -5.55 -5.52 -10.82
N LEU A 108 -5.37 -5.10 -9.56
CA LEU A 108 -4.32 -5.64 -8.71
C LEU A 108 -4.70 -7.05 -8.23
N ALA A 109 -4.03 -8.06 -8.77
CA ALA A 109 -4.38 -9.47 -8.54
C ALA A 109 -4.34 -9.87 -7.06
N GLY A 110 -3.36 -9.37 -6.31
CA GLY A 110 -3.27 -9.63 -4.86
C GLY A 110 -4.48 -9.13 -4.09
N SER A 111 -5.00 -7.97 -4.47
CA SER A 111 -6.23 -7.43 -3.85
C SER A 111 -7.46 -8.21 -4.27
N GLN A 112 -7.52 -8.65 -5.51
CA GLN A 112 -8.63 -9.48 -6.02
C GLN A 112 -8.70 -10.80 -5.25
N THR A 113 -7.58 -11.49 -5.06
CA THR A 113 -7.54 -12.75 -4.31
C THR A 113 -7.86 -12.56 -2.83
N THR A 114 -7.32 -11.52 -2.20
CA THR A 114 -7.58 -11.24 -0.78
C THR A 114 -9.05 -10.91 -0.55
N LEU A 115 -9.62 -10.06 -1.41
CA LEU A 115 -11.03 -9.72 -1.33
C LEU A 115 -11.92 -10.95 -1.58
N ALA A 116 -11.52 -11.81 -2.52
CA ALA A 116 -12.22 -13.08 -2.76
C ALA A 116 -12.28 -13.94 -1.50
N GLN A 117 -11.16 -14.07 -0.79
CA GLN A 117 -11.12 -14.81 0.48
C GLN A 117 -12.05 -14.18 1.52
N MET A 118 -12.10 -12.85 1.58
CA MET A 118 -12.99 -12.14 2.50
C MET A 118 -14.46 -12.45 2.19
N TYR A 119 -14.85 -12.51 0.91
CA TYR A 119 -16.20 -12.91 0.52
C TYR A 119 -16.50 -14.37 0.82
N GLU A 120 -15.53 -15.28 0.65
CA GLU A 120 -15.70 -16.68 1.01
C GLU A 120 -15.98 -16.85 2.50
N GLN A 121 -15.30 -16.07 3.32
CA GLN A 121 -15.35 -16.19 4.79
C GLN A 121 -16.43 -15.30 5.42
N GLY A 122 -16.96 -14.33 4.69
CA GLY A 122 -17.82 -13.31 5.27
C GLY A 122 -17.08 -12.40 6.24
N ASN A 123 -15.80 -12.11 5.94
CA ASN A 123 -14.96 -11.29 6.78
C ASN A 123 -14.96 -9.84 6.28
N GLY A 124 -15.59 -8.94 7.04
CA GLY A 124 -15.71 -7.52 6.67
C GLY A 124 -16.71 -7.24 5.56
N VAL A 125 -17.25 -8.27 4.94
CA VAL A 125 -18.27 -8.22 3.90
C VAL A 125 -19.25 -9.36 4.14
N GLU A 126 -20.46 -9.25 3.58
CA GLU A 126 -21.41 -10.37 3.58
C GLU A 126 -20.85 -11.50 2.75
N GLN A 127 -20.90 -12.71 3.29
CA GLN A 127 -20.42 -13.91 2.60
C GLN A 127 -21.11 -14.06 1.24
N ASP A 128 -20.33 -14.25 0.18
CA ASP A 128 -20.85 -14.35 -1.19
C ASP A 128 -19.90 -15.19 -2.05
N ALA A 129 -20.24 -16.46 -2.22
CA ALA A 129 -19.42 -17.41 -2.99
C ALA A 129 -19.29 -17.01 -4.47
N ASP A 130 -20.33 -16.42 -5.04
CA ASP A 130 -20.31 -16.01 -6.45
C ASP A 130 -19.38 -14.81 -6.68
N LYS A 131 -19.40 -13.83 -5.78
CA LYS A 131 -18.47 -12.71 -5.83
C LYS A 131 -17.03 -13.18 -5.64
N ALA A 132 -16.80 -14.10 -4.71
CA ALA A 132 -15.47 -14.68 -4.50
C ALA A 132 -14.95 -15.34 -5.77
N LYS A 133 -15.79 -16.16 -6.42
CA LYS A 133 -15.43 -16.86 -7.65
C LYS A 133 -15.10 -15.87 -8.77
N ALA A 134 -15.90 -14.82 -8.92
CA ALA A 134 -15.66 -13.77 -9.93
C ALA A 134 -14.33 -13.07 -9.70
N LEU A 135 -14.00 -12.74 -8.46
CA LEU A 135 -12.75 -12.10 -8.11
C LEU A 135 -11.54 -13.00 -8.37
N TYR A 136 -11.64 -14.28 -8.03
CA TYR A 136 -10.59 -15.24 -8.36
C TYR A 136 -10.38 -15.35 -9.87
N ALA A 137 -11.46 -15.35 -10.64
CA ALA A 137 -11.36 -15.39 -12.10
C ALA A 137 -10.66 -14.14 -12.65
N GLN A 138 -10.96 -12.96 -12.11
CA GLN A 138 -10.26 -11.71 -12.48
C GLN A 138 -8.77 -11.79 -12.19
N ALA A 139 -8.39 -12.47 -11.11
CA ALA A 139 -6.99 -12.63 -10.71
C ALA A 139 -6.26 -13.71 -11.49
N GLY A 140 -6.95 -14.46 -12.35
CA GLY A 140 -6.35 -15.49 -13.20
C GLY A 140 -6.55 -16.93 -12.72
N PHE A 141 -7.46 -17.17 -11.80
CA PHE A 141 -7.74 -18.52 -11.27
C PHE A 141 -8.96 -19.17 -11.88
#